data_469a162fefb893dbe048fe0dd9b35ea8
#
_entry.id   469a162fefb893dbe048fe0dd9b35ea8
#
_cell.length_a   1.000
_cell.length_b   1.000
_cell.length_c   1.000
_cell.angle_alpha   90.00
_cell.angle_beta   90.00
_cell.angle_gamma   90.00
#
_symmetry.space_group_name_H-M   'P 1'
#
loop_
_entity.id
_entity.type
_entity.pdbx_description
1 polymer ?
#
loop_
_entity_poly.entity_id
_entity_poly.type
_entity_poly.pdbx_seq_one_letter_code
_entity_poly.pdbx_strand_id
1 'polypeptide(L)'
;TEHRVTFLATVPTIMQRLLPVYRADPDAYDLSSIRRFWHLAAPCPPAVKKAWIELLAPEVVWELYGGTELQALTFISGDQWLARPGSVGVVVAGEMKVLDDEGNECPPGVAGEIYMRPSPGGRPTYRYIGSSAKTRDGWDSLGDLGYFDQDGFLYLNDRRVDMFTVGGRNVYPAEIESALAEHPEVLSCLAVGLPDDDLGQVPHAIVQASDAEMTEAAVIAFLAARIASYKVPRSVEFSDRPLRDDAGKARRSAVRDEIIARRQARSPR
;
A
#
# COMPACT_ATOMS: atom_id res chain seq x y z
N THR A 1 -15.91 23.54 -3.63
CA THR A 1 -16.56 24.83 -3.32
C THR A 1 -17.82 25.02 -4.15
N GLU A 2 -17.72 25.17 -5.47
CA GLU A 2 -18.86 25.52 -6.36
C GLU A 2 -20.02 24.51 -6.28
N HIS A 3 -19.72 23.20 -6.37
CA HIS A 3 -20.73 22.14 -6.44
C HIS A 3 -21.16 21.59 -5.07
N ARG A 4 -20.58 22.07 -3.95
CA ARG A 4 -20.88 21.60 -2.59
C ARG A 4 -20.94 20.07 -2.49
N VAL A 5 -19.88 19.41 -2.97
CA VAL A 5 -19.74 17.94 -2.96
C VAL A 5 -19.84 17.43 -1.53
N THR A 6 -20.68 16.43 -1.30
CA THR A 6 -20.88 15.82 0.03
C THR A 6 -20.20 14.46 0.19
N PHE A 7 -19.91 13.78 -0.91
CA PHE A 7 -19.21 12.50 -0.95
C PHE A 7 -18.07 12.56 -1.96
N LEU A 8 -16.88 12.16 -1.53
CA LEU A 8 -15.69 12.05 -2.37
C LEU A 8 -15.03 10.69 -2.16
N ALA A 9 -14.86 9.93 -3.23
CA ALA A 9 -14.05 8.73 -3.25
C ALA A 9 -12.77 8.99 -4.06
N THR A 10 -11.62 8.58 -3.54
CA THR A 10 -10.32 8.89 -4.14
C THR A 10 -9.28 7.80 -3.84
N VAL A 11 -8.09 7.95 -4.41
CA VAL A 11 -6.94 7.09 -4.13
C VAL A 11 -5.85 7.86 -3.38
N PRO A 12 -5.00 7.20 -2.59
CA PRO A 12 -3.97 7.85 -1.77
C PRO A 12 -3.04 8.79 -2.55
N THR A 13 -2.72 8.46 -3.80
CA THR A 13 -1.90 9.33 -4.67
C THR A 13 -2.56 10.70 -4.93
N ILE A 14 -3.88 10.72 -5.13
CA ILE A 14 -4.61 11.98 -5.29
C ILE A 14 -4.66 12.73 -3.96
N MET A 15 -4.90 12.02 -2.85
CA MET A 15 -4.86 12.63 -1.51
C MET A 15 -3.53 13.34 -1.26
N GLN A 16 -2.42 12.68 -1.58
CA GLN A 16 -1.07 13.22 -1.42
C GLN A 16 -0.83 14.46 -2.29
N ARG A 17 -1.32 14.47 -3.52
CA ARG A 17 -1.19 15.62 -4.45
C ARG A 17 -2.06 16.81 -4.05
N LEU A 18 -3.22 16.58 -3.47
CA LEU A 18 -4.14 17.65 -3.07
C LEU A 18 -3.72 18.37 -1.78
N LEU A 19 -3.04 17.69 -0.85
CA LEU A 19 -2.63 18.27 0.43
C LEU A 19 -1.75 19.53 0.28
N PRO A 20 -0.69 19.54 -0.53
CA PRO A 20 0.12 20.75 -0.75
C PRO A 20 -0.67 21.89 -1.38
N VAL A 21 -1.57 21.58 -2.32
CA VAL A 21 -2.42 22.59 -2.99
C VAL A 21 -3.35 23.25 -1.97
N TYR A 22 -4.01 22.45 -1.13
CA TYR A 22 -4.87 22.98 -0.06
C TYR A 22 -4.06 23.82 0.94
N ARG A 23 -2.89 23.33 1.38
CA ARG A 23 -2.05 24.02 2.38
C ARG A 23 -1.47 25.34 1.88
N ALA A 24 -1.27 25.47 0.57
CA ALA A 24 -0.76 26.70 -0.04
C ALA A 24 -1.78 27.86 0.05
N ASP A 25 -3.08 27.56 -0.04
CA ASP A 25 -4.17 28.56 0.04
C ASP A 25 -5.43 27.90 0.61
N PRO A 26 -5.53 27.70 1.93
CA PRO A 26 -6.68 27.04 2.55
C PRO A 26 -7.99 27.80 2.37
N ASP A 27 -7.93 29.14 2.27
CA ASP A 27 -9.10 30.00 2.15
C ASP A 27 -9.77 29.92 0.75
N ALA A 28 -9.03 29.47 -0.26
CA ALA A 28 -9.56 29.24 -1.60
C ALA A 28 -10.51 28.03 -1.68
N TYR A 29 -10.47 27.12 -0.71
CA TYR A 29 -11.16 25.83 -0.79
C TYR A 29 -12.09 25.60 0.40
N ASP A 30 -13.40 25.73 0.20
CA ASP A 30 -14.40 25.35 1.19
C ASP A 30 -14.68 23.82 1.11
N LEU A 31 -14.18 23.08 2.10
CA LEU A 31 -14.39 21.64 2.24
C LEU A 31 -15.54 21.29 3.21
N SER A 32 -16.23 22.28 3.78
CA SER A 32 -17.26 22.10 4.81
C SER A 32 -18.47 21.28 4.40
N SER A 33 -18.70 21.14 3.08
CA SER A 33 -19.80 20.33 2.56
C SER A 33 -19.50 18.84 2.54
N ILE A 34 -18.22 18.41 2.67
CA ILE A 34 -17.83 16.99 2.60
C ILE A 34 -18.32 16.28 3.87
N ARG A 35 -19.16 15.26 3.66
CA ARG A 35 -19.73 14.42 4.73
C ARG A 35 -19.10 13.03 4.77
N ARG A 36 -18.54 12.56 3.65
CA ARG A 36 -17.85 11.28 3.52
C ARG A 36 -16.69 11.44 2.55
N PHE A 37 -15.52 11.09 3.01
CA PHE A 37 -14.28 11.06 2.24
C PHE A 37 -13.69 9.67 2.32
N TRP A 38 -13.80 8.91 1.22
CA TRP A 38 -13.32 7.54 1.15
C TRP A 38 -12.03 7.46 0.36
N HIS A 39 -11.09 6.68 0.85
CA HIS A 39 -9.92 6.27 0.06
C HIS A 39 -9.82 4.75 -0.02
N LEU A 40 -9.27 4.28 -1.14
CA LEU A 40 -9.23 2.87 -1.50
C LEU A 40 -8.18 2.61 -2.58
N ALA A 41 -8.06 1.36 -3.01
CA ALA A 41 -7.30 0.87 -4.16
C ALA A 41 -5.77 0.80 -4.00
N ALA A 42 -5.17 1.48 -3.05
CA ALA A 42 -3.75 1.41 -2.75
C ALA A 42 -3.49 1.67 -1.25
N PRO A 43 -2.36 1.21 -0.70
CA PRO A 43 -1.95 1.56 0.65
C PRO A 43 -1.85 3.08 0.81
N CYS A 44 -2.43 3.61 1.88
CA CYS A 44 -2.36 5.03 2.20
C CYS A 44 -1.24 5.29 3.19
N PRO A 45 -0.24 6.15 2.86
CA PRO A 45 0.78 6.53 3.82
C PRO A 45 0.17 7.12 5.09
N PRO A 46 0.59 6.68 6.30
CA PRO A 46 0.00 7.13 7.56
C PRO A 46 -0.02 8.64 7.73
N ALA A 47 1.04 9.34 7.32
CA ALA A 47 1.13 10.80 7.38
C ALA A 47 0.07 11.49 6.50
N VAL A 48 -0.19 10.95 5.31
CA VAL A 48 -1.22 11.47 4.40
C VAL A 48 -2.60 11.27 4.98
N LYS A 49 -2.90 10.05 5.48
CA LYS A 49 -4.20 9.75 6.09
C LYS A 49 -4.47 10.60 7.32
N LYS A 50 -3.45 10.74 8.21
CA LYS A 50 -3.54 11.58 9.41
C LYS A 50 -3.83 13.04 9.06
N ALA A 51 -3.14 13.59 8.06
CA ALA A 51 -3.37 14.97 7.61
C ALA A 51 -4.82 15.19 7.12
N TRP A 52 -5.39 14.24 6.37
CA TRP A 52 -6.78 14.31 5.93
C TRP A 52 -7.78 14.12 7.06
N ILE A 53 -7.47 13.30 8.07
CA ILE A 53 -8.28 13.17 9.30
C ILE A 53 -8.29 14.48 10.08
N GLU A 54 -7.14 15.15 10.23
CA GLU A 54 -7.02 16.44 10.88
C GLU A 54 -7.78 17.55 10.13
N LEU A 55 -7.81 17.46 8.79
CA LEU A 55 -8.47 18.45 7.93
C LEU A 55 -10.00 18.30 7.90
N LEU A 56 -10.53 17.08 7.84
CA LEU A 56 -11.96 16.81 7.59
C LEU A 56 -12.72 16.28 8.81
N ALA A 57 -12.07 15.90 9.87
CA ALA A 57 -12.52 15.18 11.06
C ALA A 57 -12.52 13.63 10.87
N PRO A 58 -12.29 12.88 11.97
CA PRO A 58 -12.11 11.42 11.92
C PRO A 58 -13.32 10.66 11.40
N GLU A 59 -14.53 11.08 11.71
CA GLU A 59 -15.78 10.45 11.31
C GLU A 59 -16.11 10.66 9.82
N VAL A 60 -15.43 11.58 9.15
CA VAL A 60 -15.61 11.90 7.72
C VAL A 60 -14.72 11.02 6.85
N VAL A 61 -13.50 10.71 7.33
CA VAL A 61 -12.49 9.97 6.55
C VAL A 61 -12.66 8.46 6.76
N TRP A 62 -12.70 7.71 5.66
CA TRP A 62 -12.89 6.25 5.68
C TRP A 62 -11.94 5.57 4.71
N GLU A 63 -11.46 4.40 5.08
CA GLU A 63 -10.72 3.51 4.19
C GLU A 63 -11.53 2.26 3.90
N LEU A 64 -11.53 1.86 2.63
CA LEU A 64 -12.10 0.62 2.16
C LEU A 64 -10.98 -0.26 1.57
N TYR A 65 -10.90 -1.51 2.01
CA TYR A 65 -10.10 -2.53 1.37
C TYR A 65 -10.99 -3.63 0.81
N GLY A 66 -10.65 -4.08 -0.39
CA GLY A 66 -11.26 -5.17 -1.13
C GLY A 66 -10.88 -5.10 -2.61
N GLY A 67 -11.19 -6.16 -3.34
CA GLY A 67 -10.98 -6.22 -4.79
C GLY A 67 -12.18 -5.72 -5.59
N THR A 68 -11.95 -5.40 -6.85
CA THR A 68 -13.03 -5.14 -7.83
C THR A 68 -13.91 -6.37 -8.05
N GLU A 69 -13.43 -7.53 -7.63
CA GLU A 69 -14.13 -8.81 -7.59
C GLU A 69 -15.30 -8.82 -6.59
N LEU A 70 -15.35 -7.88 -5.65
CA LEU A 70 -16.43 -7.67 -4.66
C LEU A 70 -16.81 -8.93 -3.85
N GLN A 71 -15.83 -9.77 -3.52
CA GLN A 71 -16.04 -10.99 -2.75
C GLN A 71 -16.27 -10.68 -1.27
N ALA A 72 -15.43 -9.81 -0.72
CA ALA A 72 -15.52 -9.32 0.65
C ALA A 72 -14.89 -7.92 0.74
N LEU A 73 -15.32 -7.15 1.73
CA LEU A 73 -14.88 -5.78 1.95
C LEU A 73 -14.62 -5.54 3.43
N THR A 74 -13.57 -4.75 3.72
CA THR A 74 -13.39 -4.16 5.05
C THR A 74 -13.61 -2.66 4.99
N PHE A 75 -13.97 -2.07 6.14
CA PHE A 75 -14.07 -0.63 6.33
C PHE A 75 -13.44 -0.22 7.66
N ILE A 76 -12.84 0.96 7.67
CA ILE A 76 -12.35 1.61 8.88
C ILE A 76 -12.58 3.12 8.79
N SER A 77 -13.12 3.70 9.85
CA SER A 77 -13.24 5.15 10.01
C SER A 77 -11.94 5.76 10.54
N GLY A 78 -11.79 7.08 10.42
CA GLY A 78 -10.60 7.77 10.89
C GLY A 78 -10.37 7.65 12.40
N ASP A 79 -11.43 7.66 13.21
CA ASP A 79 -11.35 7.46 14.66
C ASP A 79 -10.88 6.05 15.04
N GLN A 80 -11.42 5.02 14.38
CA GLN A 80 -10.95 3.65 14.54
C GLN A 80 -9.50 3.49 14.10
N TRP A 81 -9.12 4.13 12.99
CA TRP A 81 -7.77 4.07 12.48
C TRP A 81 -6.76 4.78 13.39
N LEU A 82 -7.12 5.91 14.01
CA LEU A 82 -6.26 6.57 14.99
C LEU A 82 -5.98 5.69 16.21
N ALA A 83 -6.93 4.85 16.60
CA ALA A 83 -6.74 3.84 17.65
C ALA A 83 -5.97 2.60 17.19
N ARG A 84 -5.98 2.29 15.87
CA ARG A 84 -5.34 1.12 15.26
C ARG A 84 -4.61 1.49 13.96
N PRO A 85 -3.52 2.26 14.05
CA PRO A 85 -2.78 2.70 12.87
C PRO A 85 -2.29 1.51 12.03
N GLY A 86 -2.47 1.60 10.69
CA GLY A 86 -2.08 0.55 9.75
C GLY A 86 -3.16 -0.48 9.44
N SER A 87 -4.25 -0.54 10.23
CA SER A 87 -5.39 -1.40 9.91
C SER A 87 -6.21 -0.86 8.74
N VAL A 88 -6.78 -1.79 7.96
CA VAL A 88 -7.78 -1.51 6.93
C VAL A 88 -9.21 -1.84 7.38
N GLY A 89 -9.38 -2.12 8.69
CA GLY A 89 -10.67 -2.28 9.34
C GLY A 89 -11.17 -3.70 9.52
N VAL A 90 -12.45 -3.81 9.81
CA VAL A 90 -13.15 -5.09 9.99
C VAL A 90 -13.93 -5.47 8.75
N VAL A 91 -14.19 -6.76 8.58
CA VAL A 91 -15.01 -7.27 7.47
C VAL A 91 -16.45 -6.80 7.65
N VAL A 92 -16.99 -6.08 6.66
CA VAL A 92 -18.37 -5.56 6.67
C VAL A 92 -19.27 -6.22 5.62
N ALA A 93 -18.67 -6.87 4.62
CA ALA A 93 -19.39 -7.64 3.62
C ALA A 93 -18.55 -8.85 3.18
N GLY A 94 -19.20 -9.97 2.87
CA GLY A 94 -18.50 -11.22 2.59
C GLY A 94 -17.85 -11.82 3.82
N GLU A 95 -16.88 -12.67 3.59
CA GLU A 95 -16.06 -13.31 4.62
C GLU A 95 -14.59 -13.29 4.21
N MET A 96 -13.70 -13.15 5.17
CA MET A 96 -12.24 -13.21 4.98
C MET A 96 -11.60 -14.12 6.01
N LYS A 97 -10.53 -14.81 5.62
CA LYS A 97 -9.64 -15.53 6.50
C LYS A 97 -8.20 -15.43 6.01
N VAL A 98 -7.27 -15.66 6.91
CA VAL A 98 -5.83 -15.66 6.59
C VAL A 98 -5.33 -17.08 6.71
N LEU A 99 -4.66 -17.58 5.66
CA LEU A 99 -4.14 -18.94 5.62
C LEU A 99 -2.62 -18.95 5.47
N ASP A 100 -1.97 -19.92 6.13
CA ASP A 100 -0.58 -20.26 5.90
C ASP A 100 -0.37 -20.99 4.55
N ASP A 101 0.87 -21.36 4.24
CA ASP A 101 1.20 -22.06 2.99
C ASP A 101 0.60 -23.48 2.95
N GLU A 102 0.39 -24.11 4.09
CA GLU A 102 -0.23 -25.44 4.25
C GLU A 102 -1.75 -25.35 4.11
N GLY A 103 -2.34 -24.15 4.30
CA GLY A 103 -3.78 -23.88 4.20
C GLY A 103 -4.50 -23.94 5.54
N ASN A 104 -3.77 -23.92 6.64
CA ASN A 104 -4.36 -23.76 7.95
C ASN A 104 -4.68 -22.29 8.22
N GLU A 105 -5.71 -22.03 9.00
CA GLU A 105 -6.05 -20.66 9.39
C GLU A 105 -5.00 -20.12 10.40
N CYS A 106 -4.44 -18.95 10.09
CA CYS A 106 -3.47 -18.29 10.93
C CYS A 106 -4.13 -17.72 12.20
N PRO A 107 -3.52 -17.90 13.38
CA PRO A 107 -3.99 -17.25 14.59
C PRO A 107 -3.80 -15.72 14.51
N PRO A 108 -4.51 -14.94 15.35
CA PRO A 108 -4.34 -13.49 15.39
C PRO A 108 -2.89 -13.05 15.54
N GLY A 109 -2.49 -12.04 14.76
CA GLY A 109 -1.13 -11.49 14.71
C GLY A 109 -0.17 -12.27 13.81
N VAL A 110 -0.55 -13.42 13.28
CA VAL A 110 0.27 -14.21 12.36
C VAL A 110 -0.12 -13.92 10.91
N ALA A 111 0.85 -13.45 10.12
CA ALA A 111 0.64 -13.11 8.73
C ALA A 111 0.54 -14.38 7.85
N GLY A 112 -0.36 -14.33 6.89
CA GLY A 112 -0.56 -15.32 5.85
C GLY A 112 -1.24 -14.70 4.65
N GLU A 113 -1.69 -15.52 3.72
CA GLU A 113 -2.42 -15.07 2.53
C GLU A 113 -3.91 -14.88 2.84
N ILE A 114 -4.45 -13.75 2.40
CA ILE A 114 -5.85 -13.40 2.61
C ILE A 114 -6.71 -14.10 1.58
N TYR A 115 -7.68 -14.85 2.05
CA TYR A 115 -8.71 -15.51 1.27
C TYR A 115 -10.07 -14.91 1.56
N MET A 116 -10.88 -14.77 0.52
CA MET A 116 -12.17 -14.08 0.55
C MET A 116 -13.25 -14.94 -0.10
N ARG A 117 -14.49 -14.77 0.35
CA ARG A 117 -15.68 -15.29 -0.35
C ARG A 117 -16.89 -14.38 -0.12
N PRO A 118 -17.88 -14.37 -1.03
CA PRO A 118 -19.17 -13.74 -0.77
C PRO A 118 -19.86 -14.37 0.46
N SER A 119 -20.74 -13.63 1.08
CA SER A 119 -21.58 -14.18 2.19
C SER A 119 -22.26 -15.47 1.77
N PRO A 120 -22.51 -16.41 2.70
CA PRO A 120 -23.17 -17.68 2.41
C PRO A 120 -24.47 -17.51 1.63
N GLY A 121 -24.64 -18.29 0.55
CA GLY A 121 -25.78 -18.17 -0.37
C GLY A 121 -25.67 -17.04 -1.40
N GLY A 122 -24.58 -16.24 -1.36
CA GLY A 122 -24.29 -15.22 -2.35
C GLY A 122 -23.97 -15.83 -3.73
N ARG A 123 -24.26 -15.05 -4.79
CA ARG A 123 -23.89 -15.44 -6.14
C ARG A 123 -22.39 -15.11 -6.38
N PRO A 124 -21.71 -15.81 -7.33
CA PRO A 124 -20.39 -15.38 -7.78
C PRO A 124 -20.43 -13.92 -8.21
N THR A 125 -19.52 -13.11 -7.69
CA THR A 125 -19.50 -11.67 -7.90
C THR A 125 -18.69 -11.27 -9.14
N TYR A 126 -17.84 -12.16 -9.65
CA TYR A 126 -16.96 -11.90 -10.79
C TYR A 126 -16.68 -13.18 -11.61
N ARG A 127 -16.06 -12.96 -12.77
CA ARG A 127 -15.48 -14.01 -13.61
C ARG A 127 -14.31 -13.42 -14.38
N TYR A 128 -13.14 -14.06 -14.29
CA TYR A 128 -12.00 -13.70 -15.14
C TYR A 128 -12.18 -14.19 -16.58
N ILE A 129 -11.65 -13.41 -17.52
CA ILE A 129 -11.55 -13.77 -18.94
C ILE A 129 -10.07 -14.00 -19.24
N GLY A 130 -9.71 -15.21 -19.70
CA GLY A 130 -8.32 -15.56 -20.03
C GLY A 130 -7.42 -15.91 -18.85
N SER A 131 -7.95 -15.96 -17.63
CA SER A 131 -7.26 -16.44 -16.43
C SER A 131 -8.21 -17.15 -15.48
N SER A 132 -7.68 -17.77 -14.42
CA SER A 132 -8.45 -18.38 -13.35
C SER A 132 -8.17 -17.70 -12.01
N ALA A 133 -9.17 -17.69 -11.13
CA ALA A 133 -8.98 -17.29 -9.74
C ALA A 133 -8.05 -18.28 -9.03
N LYS A 134 -7.28 -17.78 -8.07
CA LYS A 134 -6.59 -18.64 -7.11
C LYS A 134 -7.59 -19.04 -6.04
N THR A 135 -8.08 -20.25 -6.14
CA THR A 135 -9.17 -20.77 -5.29
C THR A 135 -8.68 -21.91 -4.41
N ARG A 136 -9.12 -21.94 -3.14
CA ARG A 136 -8.92 -23.04 -2.20
C ARG A 136 -10.21 -23.26 -1.41
N ASP A 137 -10.84 -24.42 -1.52
CA ASP A 137 -12.05 -24.83 -0.79
C ASP A 137 -13.19 -23.80 -0.85
N GLY A 138 -13.41 -23.19 -2.03
CA GLY A 138 -14.44 -22.18 -2.26
C GLY A 138 -14.12 -20.79 -1.74
N TRP A 139 -12.87 -20.55 -1.35
CA TRP A 139 -12.32 -19.25 -1.02
C TRP A 139 -11.33 -18.81 -2.11
N ASP A 140 -11.39 -17.56 -2.51
CA ASP A 140 -10.51 -17.00 -3.53
C ASP A 140 -9.51 -16.04 -2.91
N SER A 141 -8.29 -16.00 -3.45
CA SER A 141 -7.25 -15.05 -3.05
C SER A 141 -6.90 -14.09 -4.17
N LEU A 142 -6.72 -12.82 -3.82
CA LEU A 142 -6.17 -11.78 -4.69
C LEU A 142 -4.64 -11.69 -4.60
N GLY A 143 -4.03 -12.53 -3.75
CA GLY A 143 -2.59 -12.57 -3.51
C GLY A 143 -2.10 -11.53 -2.50
N ASP A 144 -3.00 -10.91 -1.75
CA ASP A 144 -2.64 -10.00 -0.66
C ASP A 144 -2.25 -10.80 0.60
N LEU A 145 -1.22 -10.32 1.31
CA LEU A 145 -0.75 -10.86 2.57
C LEU A 145 -1.16 -9.94 3.71
N GLY A 146 -1.51 -10.53 4.86
CA GLY A 146 -1.91 -9.75 6.04
C GLY A 146 -2.21 -10.63 7.23
N TYR A 147 -2.75 -10.04 8.28
CA TYR A 147 -3.19 -10.75 9.49
C TYR A 147 -4.38 -10.04 10.12
N PHE A 148 -5.18 -10.76 10.86
CA PHE A 148 -6.16 -10.19 11.78
C PHE A 148 -5.55 -10.01 13.15
N ASP A 149 -5.91 -8.94 13.85
CA ASP A 149 -5.62 -8.82 15.28
C ASP A 149 -6.68 -9.59 16.13
N GLN A 150 -6.52 -9.55 17.46
CA GLN A 150 -7.44 -10.24 18.38
C GLN A 150 -8.87 -9.67 18.37
N ASP A 151 -9.04 -8.43 17.92
CA ASP A 151 -10.33 -7.74 17.81
C ASP A 151 -10.97 -7.88 16.41
N GLY A 152 -10.32 -8.62 15.50
CA GLY A 152 -10.79 -8.88 14.13
C GLY A 152 -10.53 -7.75 13.14
N PHE A 153 -9.61 -6.83 13.45
CA PHE A 153 -9.14 -5.83 12.51
C PHE A 153 -8.07 -6.41 11.60
N LEU A 154 -8.21 -6.18 10.30
CA LEU A 154 -7.27 -6.64 9.27
C LEU A 154 -6.14 -5.64 9.09
N TYR A 155 -4.92 -6.16 8.99
CA TYR A 155 -3.70 -5.42 8.64
C TYR A 155 -3.11 -6.03 7.37
N LEU A 156 -2.79 -5.17 6.40
CA LEU A 156 -2.16 -5.59 5.14
C LEU A 156 -0.63 -5.44 5.26
N ASN A 157 0.09 -6.46 4.82
CA ASN A 157 1.55 -6.40 4.73
C ASN A 157 1.98 -5.94 3.33
N ASP A 158 1.66 -6.75 2.31
CA ASP A 158 1.93 -6.45 0.89
C ASP A 158 1.25 -7.51 -0.01
N ARG A 159 1.49 -7.43 -1.32
CA ARG A 159 1.17 -8.52 -2.23
C ARG A 159 2.25 -9.60 -2.19
N ARG A 160 1.83 -10.86 -2.22
CA ARG A 160 2.75 -12.00 -2.24
C ARG A 160 3.77 -11.93 -3.39
N VAL A 161 3.34 -11.44 -4.56
CA VAL A 161 4.20 -11.29 -5.74
C VAL A 161 5.23 -10.17 -5.64
N ASP A 162 5.02 -9.23 -4.73
CA ASP A 162 5.90 -8.07 -4.52
C ASP A 162 6.88 -8.30 -3.36
N MET A 163 6.55 -9.20 -2.42
CA MET A 163 7.43 -9.58 -1.32
C MET A 163 8.71 -10.26 -1.86
N PHE A 164 9.83 -9.97 -1.25
CA PHE A 164 11.11 -10.62 -1.53
C PHE A 164 11.86 -10.96 -0.24
N THR A 165 12.90 -11.81 -0.36
CA THR A 165 13.68 -12.26 0.80
C THR A 165 15.09 -11.69 0.78
N VAL A 166 15.58 -11.27 1.94
CA VAL A 166 16.96 -10.79 2.17
C VAL A 166 17.60 -11.68 3.21
N GLY A 167 18.54 -12.52 2.82
CA GLY A 167 19.17 -13.48 3.73
C GLY A 167 18.15 -14.37 4.46
N GLY A 168 17.10 -14.82 3.76
CA GLY A 168 16.03 -15.67 4.31
C GLY A 168 14.96 -14.92 5.13
N ARG A 169 15.02 -13.58 5.22
CA ARG A 169 14.02 -12.76 5.92
C ARG A 169 13.10 -12.09 4.93
N ASN A 170 11.80 -12.14 5.18
CA ASN A 170 10.81 -11.48 4.33
C ASN A 170 10.93 -9.95 4.43
N VAL A 171 10.90 -9.31 3.27
CA VAL A 171 10.86 -7.86 3.12
C VAL A 171 9.62 -7.51 2.29
N TYR A 172 8.82 -6.63 2.83
CA TYR A 172 7.61 -6.12 2.22
C TYR A 172 7.89 -4.71 1.67
N PRO A 173 7.89 -4.50 0.33
CA PRO A 173 8.11 -3.19 -0.28
C PRO A 173 7.27 -2.07 0.34
N ALA A 174 6.00 -2.35 0.66
CA ALA A 174 5.09 -1.37 1.26
C ALA A 174 5.60 -0.80 2.59
N GLU A 175 6.36 -1.55 3.37
CA GLU A 175 6.94 -1.07 4.63
C GLU A 175 8.04 -0.03 4.37
N ILE A 176 8.89 -0.27 3.38
CA ILE A 176 9.93 0.69 2.97
C ILE A 176 9.29 1.94 2.38
N GLU A 177 8.29 1.76 1.51
CA GLU A 177 7.57 2.85 0.86
C GLU A 177 6.79 3.71 1.86
N SER A 178 6.17 3.08 2.87
CA SER A 178 5.47 3.81 3.94
C SER A 178 6.43 4.66 4.77
N ALA A 179 7.59 4.12 5.10
CA ALA A 179 8.62 4.89 5.82
C ALA A 179 9.17 6.04 4.98
N LEU A 180 9.41 5.83 3.67
CA LEU A 180 9.84 6.89 2.74
C LEU A 180 8.79 7.99 2.57
N ALA A 181 7.52 7.64 2.55
CA ALA A 181 6.43 8.61 2.42
C ALA A 181 6.29 9.58 3.61
N GLU A 182 6.97 9.30 4.74
CA GLU A 182 7.07 10.24 5.87
C GLU A 182 8.08 11.36 5.62
N HIS A 183 8.97 11.21 4.63
CA HIS A 183 9.93 12.25 4.29
C HIS A 183 9.23 13.39 3.54
N PRO A 184 9.35 14.66 4.02
CA PRO A 184 8.56 15.78 3.47
C PRO A 184 8.83 16.06 1.98
N GLU A 185 9.99 15.69 1.49
CA GLU A 185 10.41 15.93 0.10
C GLU A 185 10.21 14.72 -0.82
N VAL A 186 9.69 13.60 -0.31
CA VAL A 186 9.35 12.44 -1.14
C VAL A 186 7.94 12.59 -1.69
N LEU A 187 7.85 12.79 -3.00
CA LEU A 187 6.58 12.89 -3.73
C LEU A 187 5.98 11.52 -4.02
N SER A 188 6.82 10.55 -4.34
CA SER A 188 6.44 9.17 -4.62
C SER A 188 7.65 8.27 -4.48
N CYS A 189 7.43 7.00 -4.14
CA CYS A 189 8.51 6.02 -4.06
C CYS A 189 8.03 4.62 -4.39
N LEU A 190 8.97 3.76 -4.80
CA LEU A 190 8.81 2.33 -4.96
C LEU A 190 10.01 1.62 -4.34
N ALA A 191 9.76 0.42 -3.80
CA ALA A 191 10.81 -0.48 -3.38
C ALA A 191 10.70 -1.81 -4.13
N VAL A 192 11.85 -2.38 -4.49
CA VAL A 192 11.95 -3.67 -5.18
C VAL A 192 13.15 -4.46 -4.65
N GLY A 193 13.07 -5.79 -4.73
CA GLY A 193 14.21 -6.66 -4.48
C GLY A 193 15.06 -6.83 -5.74
N LEU A 194 16.34 -6.51 -5.68
CA LEU A 194 17.29 -6.76 -6.76
C LEU A 194 18.18 -7.96 -6.42
N PRO A 195 18.61 -8.77 -7.42
CA PRO A 195 19.50 -9.91 -7.19
C PRO A 195 20.80 -9.49 -6.47
N ASP A 196 21.24 -10.32 -5.54
CA ASP A 196 22.49 -10.20 -4.79
C ASP A 196 23.06 -11.59 -4.55
N ASP A 197 24.37 -11.76 -4.76
CA ASP A 197 25.03 -13.08 -4.73
C ASP A 197 25.13 -13.67 -3.31
N ASP A 198 25.12 -12.84 -2.28
CA ASP A 198 25.25 -13.25 -0.87
C ASP A 198 23.89 -13.44 -0.19
N LEU A 199 22.97 -12.47 -0.36
CA LEU A 199 21.70 -12.43 0.35
C LEU A 199 20.51 -12.93 -0.50
N GLY A 200 20.77 -13.35 -1.75
CA GLY A 200 19.75 -13.70 -2.74
C GLY A 200 19.11 -12.47 -3.36
N GLN A 201 18.58 -11.57 -2.53
CA GLN A 201 18.09 -10.26 -2.96
C GLN A 201 18.44 -9.18 -1.93
N VAL A 202 18.49 -7.93 -2.39
CA VAL A 202 18.68 -6.75 -1.55
C VAL A 202 17.65 -5.67 -1.92
N PRO A 203 17.19 -4.88 -0.94
CA PRO A 203 16.25 -3.80 -1.22
C PRO A 203 16.90 -2.70 -2.06
N HIS A 204 16.15 -2.20 -3.02
CA HIS A 204 16.45 -1.04 -3.84
C HIS A 204 15.25 -0.10 -3.84
N ALA A 205 15.48 1.20 -3.67
CA ALA A 205 14.42 2.19 -3.70
C ALA A 205 14.52 3.05 -4.97
N ILE A 206 13.37 3.40 -5.51
CA ILE A 206 13.22 4.42 -6.55
C ILE A 206 12.44 5.56 -5.91
N VAL A 207 12.96 6.79 -5.95
CA VAL A 207 12.40 7.94 -5.28
C VAL A 207 12.13 9.07 -6.28
N GLN A 208 10.93 9.60 -6.25
CA GLN A 208 10.59 10.86 -6.88
C GLN A 208 10.58 11.92 -5.77
N ALA A 209 11.55 12.83 -5.81
CA ALA A 209 11.72 13.88 -4.81
C ALA A 209 11.29 15.25 -5.35
N SER A 210 10.85 16.14 -4.47
CA SER A 210 10.63 17.56 -4.78
C SER A 210 11.92 18.36 -4.75
N ASP A 211 12.91 17.90 -3.96
CA ASP A 211 14.24 18.51 -3.88
C ASP A 211 15.21 17.75 -4.79
N ALA A 212 15.80 18.47 -5.75
CA ALA A 212 16.82 17.94 -6.67
C ALA A 212 18.17 17.66 -5.98
N GLU A 213 18.41 18.22 -4.81
CA GLU A 213 19.63 18.03 -4.01
C GLU A 213 19.55 16.79 -3.08
N MET A 214 18.40 16.11 -3.02
CA MET A 214 18.24 14.89 -2.23
C MET A 214 19.25 13.84 -2.69
N THR A 215 20.00 13.27 -1.74
CA THR A 215 21.04 12.28 -2.03
C THR A 215 20.60 10.87 -1.61
N GLU A 216 21.19 9.86 -2.27
CA GLU A 216 21.05 8.46 -1.87
C GLU A 216 21.40 8.24 -0.39
N ALA A 217 22.49 8.84 0.07
CA ALA A 217 22.93 8.73 1.47
C ALA A 217 21.90 9.31 2.45
N ALA A 218 21.26 10.42 2.12
CA ALA A 218 20.20 11.01 2.94
C ALA A 218 18.98 10.10 3.03
N VAL A 219 18.54 9.51 1.92
CA VAL A 219 17.43 8.54 1.88
C VAL A 219 17.72 7.30 2.72
N ILE A 220 18.94 6.73 2.57
CA ILE A 220 19.37 5.56 3.34
C ILE A 220 19.42 5.88 4.84
N ALA A 221 20.01 7.01 5.23
CA ALA A 221 20.09 7.45 6.63
C ALA A 221 18.69 7.69 7.24
N PHE A 222 17.80 8.28 6.49
CA PHE A 222 16.41 8.51 6.91
C PHE A 222 15.69 7.18 7.22
N LEU A 223 15.84 6.18 6.35
CA LEU A 223 15.24 4.86 6.52
C LEU A 223 15.91 4.06 7.64
N ALA A 224 17.24 4.15 7.78
CA ALA A 224 17.97 3.40 8.82
C ALA A 224 17.54 3.77 10.24
N ALA A 225 17.01 4.98 10.44
CA ALA A 225 16.45 5.42 11.72
C ALA A 225 15.03 4.92 11.99
N ARG A 226 14.36 4.26 11.01
CA ARG A 226 12.91 3.96 11.05
C ARG A 226 12.57 2.50 10.85
N ILE A 227 13.37 1.77 10.06
CA ILE A 227 13.11 0.38 9.72
C ILE A 227 14.31 -0.50 10.06
N ALA A 228 14.08 -1.81 10.17
CA ALA A 228 15.13 -2.78 10.46
C ALA A 228 16.24 -2.76 9.39
N SER A 229 17.50 -2.90 9.79
CA SER A 229 18.68 -2.73 8.94
C SER A 229 18.66 -3.57 7.67
N TYR A 230 18.15 -4.80 7.72
CA TYR A 230 18.08 -5.70 6.56
C TYR A 230 17.02 -5.25 5.52
N LYS A 231 16.11 -4.34 5.87
CA LYS A 231 15.10 -3.74 5.00
C LYS A 231 15.55 -2.43 4.37
N VAL A 232 16.62 -1.82 4.90
CA VAL A 232 17.16 -0.55 4.38
C VAL A 232 17.72 -0.79 2.98
N PRO A 233 17.32 0.01 1.97
CA PRO A 233 17.83 -0.11 0.61
C PRO A 233 19.35 -0.01 0.56
N ARG A 234 19.98 -0.89 -0.22
CA ARG A 234 21.42 -0.81 -0.52
C ARG A 234 21.75 0.16 -1.64
N SER A 235 20.74 0.57 -2.40
CA SER A 235 20.88 1.57 -3.46
C SER A 235 19.58 2.32 -3.69
N VAL A 236 19.69 3.58 -4.14
CA VAL A 236 18.55 4.45 -4.46
C VAL A 236 18.73 5.02 -5.85
N GLU A 237 17.66 5.01 -6.66
CA GLU A 237 17.57 5.76 -7.92
C GLU A 237 16.57 6.90 -7.77
N PHE A 238 16.85 8.05 -8.39
CA PHE A 238 15.90 9.16 -8.46
C PHE A 238 15.21 9.16 -9.82
N SER A 239 13.91 9.48 -9.81
CA SER A 239 13.06 9.48 -11.00
C SER A 239 12.37 10.82 -11.17
N ASP A 240 12.45 11.37 -12.38
CA ASP A 240 11.69 12.56 -12.79
C ASP A 240 10.27 12.20 -13.28
N ARG A 241 9.98 10.91 -13.43
CA ARG A 241 8.69 10.42 -13.93
C ARG A 241 7.82 9.90 -12.79
N PRO A 242 6.49 10.01 -12.92
CA PRO A 242 5.58 9.39 -11.98
C PRO A 242 5.84 7.88 -11.85
N LEU A 243 5.98 7.40 -10.62
CA LEU A 243 6.22 5.99 -10.31
C LEU A 243 4.93 5.17 -10.23
N ARG A 244 3.79 5.83 -10.21
CA ARG A 244 2.46 5.23 -10.12
C ARG A 244 1.56 5.81 -11.21
N ASP A 245 0.62 5.00 -11.69
CA ASP A 245 -0.43 5.46 -12.61
C ASP A 245 -1.47 6.33 -11.88
N ASP A 246 -2.45 6.85 -12.65
CA ASP A 246 -3.50 7.70 -12.09
C ASP A 246 -4.43 6.99 -11.10
N ALA A 247 -4.46 5.66 -11.13
CA ALA A 247 -5.15 4.85 -10.14
C ALA A 247 -4.28 4.56 -8.89
N GLY A 248 -3.07 5.11 -8.80
CA GLY A 248 -2.13 4.90 -7.71
C GLY A 248 -1.40 3.56 -7.76
N LYS A 249 -1.56 2.78 -8.83
CA LYS A 249 -0.95 1.45 -8.96
C LYS A 249 0.48 1.55 -9.46
N ALA A 250 1.37 0.74 -8.85
CA ALA A 250 2.74 0.57 -9.28
C ALA A 250 2.93 -0.77 -10.00
N ARG A 251 3.68 -0.78 -11.09
CA ARG A 251 4.09 -2.00 -11.80
C ARG A 251 5.47 -2.45 -11.35
N ARG A 252 5.59 -2.85 -10.05
CA ARG A 252 6.88 -3.16 -9.41
C ARG A 252 7.69 -4.20 -10.19
N SER A 253 7.06 -5.28 -10.68
CA SER A 253 7.76 -6.30 -11.46
C SER A 253 8.38 -5.73 -12.74
N ALA A 254 7.66 -4.91 -13.49
CA ALA A 254 8.19 -4.29 -14.71
C ALA A 254 9.35 -3.32 -14.40
N VAL A 255 9.21 -2.51 -13.34
CA VAL A 255 10.27 -1.59 -12.89
C VAL A 255 11.52 -2.37 -12.46
N ARG A 256 11.35 -3.44 -11.67
CA ARG A 256 12.45 -4.32 -11.26
C ARG A 256 13.16 -4.92 -12.46
N ASP A 257 12.42 -5.48 -13.40
CA ASP A 257 13.00 -6.16 -14.58
C ASP A 257 13.74 -5.17 -15.48
N GLU A 258 13.25 -3.93 -15.62
CA GLU A 258 13.94 -2.85 -16.33
C GLU A 258 15.27 -2.48 -15.64
N ILE A 259 15.28 -2.35 -14.31
CA ILE A 259 16.52 -2.04 -13.56
C ILE A 259 17.53 -3.17 -13.70
N ILE A 260 17.10 -4.43 -13.60
CA ILE A 260 17.99 -5.60 -13.78
C ILE A 260 18.59 -5.57 -15.18
N ALA A 261 17.79 -5.38 -16.22
CA ALA A 261 18.27 -5.34 -17.61
C ALA A 261 19.29 -4.19 -17.83
N ARG A 262 19.03 -2.99 -17.27
CA ARG A 262 19.97 -1.85 -17.35
C ARG A 262 21.30 -2.14 -16.62
N ARG A 263 21.27 -2.81 -15.46
CA ARG A 263 22.49 -3.17 -14.70
C ARG A 263 23.31 -4.21 -15.45
N GLN A 264 22.66 -5.24 -16.01
CA GLN A 264 23.33 -6.26 -16.83
C GLN A 264 23.99 -5.68 -18.09
N ALA A 265 23.33 -4.74 -18.76
CA ALA A 265 23.89 -4.07 -19.94
C ALA A 265 25.09 -3.16 -19.63
N ARG A 266 25.24 -2.71 -18.37
CA ARG A 266 26.37 -1.87 -17.91
C ARG A 266 27.53 -2.66 -17.33
N SER A 267 27.38 -3.94 -17.01
CA SER A 267 28.47 -4.81 -16.56
C SER A 267 29.22 -5.33 -17.78
N PRO A 268 30.50 -4.94 -18.01
CA PRO A 268 31.28 -5.53 -19.08
C PRO A 268 31.52 -7.00 -18.78
N ARG A 269 31.46 -7.82 -19.83
CA ARG A 269 31.83 -9.25 -19.79
C ARG A 269 33.31 -9.40 -19.48
#